data_24d93390738bbc050893294d7b533257
#
_entry.id   24d93390738bbc050893294d7b533257
#
_cell.length_a   1.000
_cell.length_b   1.000
_cell.length_c   1.000
_cell.angle_alpha   90.00
_cell.angle_beta   90.00
_cell.angle_gamma   90.00
#
_symmetry.space_group_name_H-M   'P 1'
#
loop_
_entity.id
_entity.type
_entity.pdbx_description
1 polymer ?
#
loop_
_entity_poly.entity_id
_entity_poly.type
_entity_poly.pdbx_seq_one_letter_code
_entity_poly.pdbx_strand_id
1 'polypeptide(L)'
;EDPNLTMYVELTISGFDRANSGYYDDQNHWFVTTEGHGHALTLLLASDQSLINCHLATSYVDRTQAQLNLKRLQDADLTALENVSAAQWNDYLSRVTIRDHHPELIQTFYTCMYRLFLFPQRFYELDAKNKPIHYDTKSKTIKSGLLYTNNGFWDTSKTVYALFSILAPELLPKFLAGFLTSYNETGFLPRWLAPDER
;
A
#
# COMPACT_ATOMS: atom_id res chain seq x y z
N GLU A 1 -12.46 7.26 -11.88
CA GLU A 1 -11.37 6.28 -12.18
C GLU A 1 -10.41 6.87 -13.20
N ASP A 2 -9.10 6.83 -12.91
CA ASP A 2 -8.09 7.25 -13.88
C ASP A 2 -7.85 6.13 -14.88
N PRO A 3 -8.20 6.29 -16.18
CA PRO A 3 -7.97 5.28 -17.19
C PRO A 3 -6.47 5.01 -17.44
N ASN A 4 -5.59 5.81 -16.86
CA ASN A 4 -4.14 5.68 -17.00
C ASN A 4 -3.48 4.95 -15.83
N LEU A 5 -4.23 4.61 -14.78
CA LEU A 5 -3.70 3.90 -13.62
C LEU A 5 -4.20 2.46 -13.62
N THR A 6 -3.31 1.53 -13.91
CA THR A 6 -3.58 0.09 -13.87
C THR A 6 -2.94 -0.52 -12.64
N MET A 7 -3.70 -1.29 -11.87
CA MET A 7 -3.17 -2.09 -10.78
C MET A 7 -2.97 -3.53 -11.25
N TYR A 8 -1.74 -3.99 -11.18
CA TYR A 8 -1.38 -5.38 -11.42
C TYR A 8 -1.50 -6.16 -10.12
N VAL A 9 -2.14 -7.31 -10.17
CA VAL A 9 -2.36 -8.17 -9.00
C VAL A 9 -1.74 -9.53 -9.31
N GLU A 10 -0.92 -10.01 -8.41
CA GLU A 10 -0.38 -11.37 -8.46
C GLU A 10 -0.82 -12.12 -7.20
N LEU A 11 -1.29 -13.34 -7.39
CA LEU A 11 -1.95 -14.12 -6.35
C LEU A 11 -1.42 -15.54 -6.35
N THR A 12 -1.00 -16.05 -5.20
CA THR A 12 -0.72 -17.47 -4.98
C THR A 12 -1.73 -18.01 -3.99
N ILE A 13 -2.40 -19.09 -4.40
CA ILE A 13 -3.42 -19.78 -3.58
C ILE A 13 -3.04 -21.25 -3.52
N SER A 14 -3.10 -21.83 -2.32
CA SER A 14 -2.90 -23.25 -2.11
C SER A 14 -4.16 -23.90 -1.54
N GLY A 15 -4.32 -25.21 -1.75
CA GLY A 15 -5.43 -25.96 -1.19
C GLY A 15 -6.75 -25.84 -1.97
N PHE A 16 -6.69 -25.55 -3.28
CA PHE A 16 -7.88 -25.50 -4.14
C PHE A 16 -7.76 -26.43 -5.36
N ASP A 17 -8.90 -26.87 -5.88
CA ASP A 17 -8.98 -27.65 -7.12
C ASP A 17 -8.98 -26.71 -8.32
N ARG A 18 -7.86 -26.69 -9.04
CA ARG A 18 -7.66 -25.82 -10.18
C ARG A 18 -8.62 -26.12 -11.34
N ALA A 19 -9.01 -27.39 -11.54
CA ALA A 19 -9.87 -27.78 -12.64
C ALA A 19 -11.31 -27.27 -12.50
N ASN A 20 -11.77 -27.13 -11.25
CA ASN A 20 -13.11 -26.65 -10.91
C ASN A 20 -13.13 -25.21 -10.39
N SER A 21 -12.03 -24.47 -10.56
CA SER A 21 -11.89 -23.08 -10.14
C SER A 21 -11.72 -22.16 -11.34
N GLY A 22 -12.07 -20.89 -11.17
CA GLY A 22 -11.94 -19.89 -12.22
C GLY A 22 -12.32 -18.50 -11.71
N TYR A 23 -12.60 -17.60 -12.61
CA TYR A 23 -13.05 -16.28 -12.24
C TYR A 23 -14.21 -15.77 -13.12
N TYR A 24 -14.97 -14.85 -12.56
CA TYR A 24 -15.94 -14.04 -13.29
C TYR A 24 -15.36 -12.64 -13.51
N ASP A 25 -15.52 -12.12 -14.73
CA ASP A 25 -15.23 -10.70 -15.00
C ASP A 25 -16.38 -9.80 -14.51
N ASP A 26 -16.24 -8.49 -14.72
CA ASP A 26 -17.24 -7.49 -14.39
C ASP A 26 -18.55 -7.58 -15.18
N GLN A 27 -18.59 -8.40 -16.24
CA GLN A 27 -19.77 -8.70 -17.05
C GLN A 27 -20.37 -10.08 -16.72
N ASN A 28 -19.90 -10.74 -15.65
CA ASN A 28 -20.28 -12.09 -15.22
C ASN A 28 -19.99 -13.20 -16.26
N HIS A 29 -18.96 -13.01 -17.09
CA HIS A 29 -18.46 -14.12 -17.91
C HIS A 29 -17.54 -15.00 -17.10
N TRP A 30 -17.75 -16.32 -17.22
CA TRP A 30 -16.93 -17.33 -16.55
C TRP A 30 -15.70 -17.72 -17.38
N PHE A 31 -14.54 -17.72 -16.74
CA PHE A 31 -13.27 -18.13 -17.33
C PHE A 31 -12.54 -19.13 -16.45
N VAL A 32 -12.11 -20.24 -17.04
CA VAL A 32 -11.24 -21.26 -16.41
C VAL A 32 -9.80 -20.96 -16.82
N THR A 33 -9.29 -19.84 -16.39
CA THR A 33 -7.91 -19.42 -16.66
C THR A 33 -7.30 -18.83 -15.41
N THR A 34 -5.98 -18.63 -15.43
CA THR A 34 -5.22 -18.03 -14.32
C THR A 34 -4.93 -16.55 -14.54
N GLU A 35 -5.40 -15.97 -15.63
CA GLU A 35 -5.17 -14.56 -15.98
C GLU A 35 -6.46 -13.91 -16.47
N GLY A 36 -6.71 -12.70 -16.03
CA GLY A 36 -7.88 -11.92 -16.41
C GLY A 36 -7.66 -10.41 -16.33
N HIS A 37 -8.51 -9.68 -17.03
CA HIS A 37 -8.57 -8.24 -17.02
C HIS A 37 -10.00 -7.79 -16.76
N GLY A 38 -10.17 -6.70 -15.99
CA GLY A 38 -11.47 -6.13 -15.71
C GLY A 38 -11.39 -5.07 -14.61
N HIS A 39 -12.50 -4.40 -14.35
CA HIS A 39 -12.62 -3.48 -13.20
C HIS A 39 -12.79 -4.26 -11.89
N ALA A 40 -13.38 -5.44 -11.96
CA ALA A 40 -13.50 -6.36 -10.85
C ALA A 40 -13.37 -7.80 -11.35
N LEU A 41 -12.71 -8.64 -10.56
CA LEU A 41 -12.60 -10.08 -10.80
C LEU A 41 -13.10 -10.82 -9.56
N THR A 42 -14.05 -11.74 -9.75
CA THR A 42 -14.55 -12.59 -8.67
C THR A 42 -13.96 -13.99 -8.84
N LEU A 43 -13.12 -14.40 -7.89
CA LEU A 43 -12.55 -15.74 -7.86
C LEU A 43 -13.55 -16.72 -7.24
N LEU A 44 -13.79 -17.82 -7.93
CA LEU A 44 -14.49 -18.98 -7.37
C LEU A 44 -13.50 -20.11 -7.23
N LEU A 45 -13.25 -20.55 -6.01
CA LEU A 45 -12.30 -21.59 -5.68
C LEU A 45 -13.05 -22.82 -5.15
N ALA A 46 -12.93 -23.94 -5.86
CA ALA A 46 -13.39 -25.21 -5.36
C ALA A 46 -12.31 -25.81 -4.44
N SER A 47 -12.69 -26.25 -3.25
CA SER A 47 -11.77 -26.90 -2.32
C SER A 47 -12.51 -27.87 -1.40
N ASP A 48 -11.86 -28.96 -1.08
CA ASP A 48 -12.26 -29.90 -0.03
C ASP A 48 -11.56 -29.61 1.32
N GLN A 49 -10.67 -28.62 1.33
CA GLN A 49 -9.93 -28.23 2.53
C GLN A 49 -10.68 -27.17 3.33
N SER A 50 -10.57 -27.24 4.65
CA SER A 50 -11.14 -26.25 5.56
C SER A 50 -10.32 -24.96 5.65
N LEU A 51 -9.08 -24.98 5.17
CA LEU A 51 -8.15 -23.84 5.17
C LEU A 51 -7.51 -23.67 3.81
N ILE A 52 -7.61 -22.46 3.28
CA ILE A 52 -6.94 -22.05 2.04
C ILE A 52 -5.97 -20.95 2.38
N ASN A 53 -4.70 -21.11 1.99
CA ASN A 53 -3.70 -20.06 2.13
C ASN A 53 -3.66 -19.22 0.85
N CYS A 54 -3.68 -17.92 1.03
CA CYS A 54 -3.65 -16.93 -0.05
C CYS A 54 -2.58 -15.88 0.22
N HIS A 55 -1.63 -15.73 -0.71
CA HIS A 55 -0.70 -14.62 -0.73
C HIS A 55 -1.02 -13.73 -1.91
N LEU A 56 -1.19 -12.45 -1.65
CA LEU A 56 -1.53 -11.45 -2.65
C LEU A 56 -0.51 -10.31 -2.62
N ALA A 57 -0.08 -9.89 -3.79
CA ALA A 57 0.69 -8.68 -3.96
C ALA A 57 0.16 -7.84 -5.12
N THR A 58 0.32 -6.55 -5.00
CA THR A 58 -0.10 -5.59 -6.01
C THR A 58 1.08 -4.76 -6.48
N SER A 59 0.94 -4.16 -7.67
CA SER A 59 1.87 -3.18 -8.21
C SER A 59 1.13 -2.20 -9.12
N TYR A 60 1.54 -0.95 -9.10
CA TYR A 60 1.16 0.04 -10.12
C TYR A 60 2.24 0.20 -11.20
N VAL A 61 3.36 -0.50 -11.08
CA VAL A 61 4.48 -0.43 -12.02
C VAL A 61 4.24 -1.36 -13.20
N ASP A 62 4.26 -2.66 -12.94
CA ASP A 62 3.97 -3.70 -13.93
C ASP A 62 3.74 -5.07 -13.26
N ARG A 63 3.41 -6.08 -14.07
CA ARG A 63 3.23 -7.46 -13.59
C ARG A 63 4.50 -8.06 -12.99
N THR A 64 5.66 -7.79 -13.58
CA THR A 64 6.95 -8.31 -13.08
C THR A 64 7.24 -7.78 -11.68
N GLN A 65 6.91 -6.53 -11.43
CA GLN A 65 7.02 -5.93 -10.11
C GLN A 65 6.02 -6.53 -9.11
N ALA A 66 4.77 -6.81 -9.53
CA ALA A 66 3.81 -7.52 -8.68
C ALA A 66 4.31 -8.91 -8.28
N GLN A 67 4.90 -9.66 -9.22
CA GLN A 67 5.54 -10.95 -8.96
C GLN A 67 6.72 -10.83 -8.00
N LEU A 68 7.55 -9.81 -8.16
CA LEU A 68 8.65 -9.52 -7.24
C LEU A 68 8.15 -9.21 -5.83
N ASN A 69 7.09 -8.41 -5.71
CA ASN A 69 6.46 -8.08 -4.45
C ASN A 69 5.90 -9.34 -3.78
N LEU A 70 5.22 -10.21 -4.53
CA LEU A 70 4.71 -11.48 -4.04
C LEU A 70 5.84 -12.40 -3.55
N LYS A 71 6.92 -12.51 -4.34
CA LYS A 71 8.09 -13.34 -3.97
C LYS A 71 8.70 -12.94 -2.62
N ARG A 72 8.65 -11.66 -2.27
CA ARG A 72 9.14 -11.16 -0.98
C ARG A 72 8.30 -11.64 0.22
N LEU A 73 7.08 -12.13 -0.04
CA LEU A 73 6.16 -12.65 0.99
C LEU A 73 6.11 -14.19 1.05
N GLN A 74 6.67 -14.90 0.06
CA GLN A 74 6.46 -16.36 -0.11
C GLN A 74 6.93 -17.22 1.06
N ASP A 75 7.95 -16.77 1.79
CA ASP A 75 8.54 -17.53 2.90
C ASP A 75 8.03 -17.07 4.27
N ALA A 76 7.12 -16.11 4.32
CA ALA A 76 6.59 -15.58 5.57
C ALA A 76 5.28 -16.27 5.94
N ASP A 77 5.24 -16.89 7.12
CA ASP A 77 3.99 -17.35 7.71
C ASP A 77 3.19 -16.16 8.32
N LEU A 78 1.90 -16.37 8.52
CA LEU A 78 1.01 -15.33 9.06
C LEU A 78 1.49 -14.80 10.41
N THR A 79 1.93 -15.70 11.30
CA THR A 79 2.39 -15.34 12.65
C THR A 79 3.66 -14.47 12.59
N ALA A 80 4.58 -14.80 11.70
CA ALA A 80 5.79 -13.98 11.48
C ALA A 80 5.41 -12.58 10.97
N LEU A 81 4.48 -12.47 10.02
CA LEU A 81 3.99 -11.19 9.50
C LEU A 81 3.27 -10.36 10.57
N GLU A 82 2.42 -10.99 11.38
CA GLU A 82 1.76 -10.34 12.51
C GLU A 82 2.77 -9.78 13.52
N ASN A 83 3.78 -10.57 13.89
CA ASN A 83 4.82 -10.13 14.82
C ASN A 83 5.64 -8.95 14.27
N VAL A 84 6.02 -9.00 13.00
CA VAL A 84 6.75 -7.89 12.34
C VAL A 84 5.89 -6.63 12.30
N SER A 85 4.63 -6.75 11.92
CA SER A 85 3.69 -5.63 11.87
C SER A 85 3.46 -5.04 13.26
N ALA A 86 3.21 -5.88 14.26
CA ALA A 86 3.04 -5.44 15.65
C ALA A 86 4.28 -4.71 16.18
N ALA A 87 5.47 -5.24 15.91
CA ALA A 87 6.72 -4.60 16.32
C ALA A 87 6.91 -3.22 15.68
N GLN A 88 6.64 -3.09 14.38
CA GLN A 88 6.72 -1.82 13.67
C GLN A 88 5.73 -0.78 14.22
N TRP A 89 4.48 -1.17 14.45
CA TRP A 89 3.48 -0.26 15.03
C TRP A 89 3.81 0.11 16.47
N ASN A 90 4.28 -0.82 17.27
CA ASN A 90 4.70 -0.55 18.65
C ASN A 90 5.89 0.40 18.71
N ASP A 91 6.83 0.35 17.75
CA ASP A 91 7.93 1.33 17.68
C ASP A 91 7.42 2.77 17.59
N TYR A 92 6.41 3.02 16.74
CA TYR A 92 5.82 4.35 16.61
C TYR A 92 4.88 4.72 17.77
N LEU A 93 4.00 3.82 18.17
CA LEU A 93 2.97 4.13 19.16
C LEU A 93 3.55 4.27 20.57
N SER A 94 4.61 3.54 20.90
CA SER A 94 5.28 3.63 22.21
C SER A 94 6.10 4.89 22.43
N ARG A 95 6.29 5.72 21.38
CA ARG A 95 7.00 7.02 21.50
C ARG A 95 6.27 8.01 22.39
N VAL A 96 4.99 7.79 22.66
CA VAL A 96 4.21 8.55 23.64
C VAL A 96 3.58 7.59 24.59
N THR A 97 3.77 7.84 25.90
CA THR A 97 3.10 7.09 26.96
C THR A 97 2.14 8.01 27.69
N ILE A 98 0.86 7.65 27.69
CA ILE A 98 -0.16 8.35 28.46
C ILE A 98 -0.66 7.49 29.61
N ARG A 99 -1.10 8.16 30.68
CA ARG A 99 -1.75 7.54 31.83
C ARG A 99 -3.04 8.28 32.11
N ASP A 100 -4.13 7.53 32.19
CA ASP A 100 -5.44 8.05 32.53
C ASP A 100 -6.22 7.00 33.31
N HIS A 101 -7.21 7.42 34.08
CA HIS A 101 -8.13 6.52 34.80
C HIS A 101 -9.27 6.00 33.90
N HIS A 102 -9.42 6.55 32.70
CA HIS A 102 -10.43 6.20 31.72
C HIS A 102 -9.79 5.42 30.55
N PRO A 103 -9.90 4.09 30.50
CA PRO A 103 -9.28 3.26 29.45
C PRO A 103 -9.71 3.65 28.05
N GLU A 104 -10.95 4.11 27.89
CA GLU A 104 -11.51 4.56 26.60
C GLU A 104 -10.79 5.79 26.03
N LEU A 105 -10.30 6.68 26.88
CA LEU A 105 -9.49 7.83 26.44
C LEU A 105 -8.10 7.39 25.98
N ILE A 106 -7.50 6.42 26.66
CA ILE A 106 -6.22 5.82 26.25
C ILE A 106 -6.39 5.16 24.88
N GLN A 107 -7.44 4.35 24.71
CA GLN A 107 -7.74 3.70 23.43
C GLN A 107 -7.97 4.72 22.31
N THR A 108 -8.74 5.76 22.57
CA THR A 108 -9.01 6.84 21.61
C THR A 108 -7.72 7.54 21.22
N PHE A 109 -6.85 7.86 22.18
CA PHE A 109 -5.55 8.50 21.90
C PHE A 109 -4.69 7.65 20.96
N TYR A 110 -4.47 6.38 21.27
CA TYR A 110 -3.63 5.53 20.43
C TYR A 110 -4.28 5.23 19.06
N THR A 111 -5.61 5.17 19.00
CA THR A 111 -6.33 5.05 17.72
C THR A 111 -6.12 6.31 16.85
N CYS A 112 -6.19 7.48 17.44
CA CYS A 112 -5.90 8.73 16.73
C CYS A 112 -4.43 8.81 16.31
N MET A 113 -3.51 8.42 17.19
CA MET A 113 -2.08 8.37 16.89
C MET A 113 -1.77 7.39 15.74
N TYR A 114 -2.36 6.20 15.72
CA TYR A 114 -2.28 5.27 14.60
C TYR A 114 -2.72 5.91 13.28
N ARG A 115 -3.86 6.62 13.28
CA ARG A 115 -4.40 7.28 12.09
C ARG A 115 -3.48 8.37 11.54
N LEU A 116 -2.72 9.06 12.37
CA LEU A 116 -1.75 10.07 11.92
C LEU A 116 -0.67 9.47 11.03
N PHE A 117 -0.23 8.23 11.30
CA PHE A 117 0.79 7.54 10.52
C PHE A 117 0.29 6.87 9.25
N LEU A 118 -1.02 6.90 8.95
CA LEU A 118 -1.57 6.35 7.72
C LEU A 118 -1.33 7.23 6.49
N PHE A 119 -1.01 8.51 6.70
CA PHE A 119 -0.83 9.49 5.62
C PHE A 119 0.43 10.35 5.85
N PRO A 120 1.13 10.76 4.76
CA PRO A 120 0.89 10.43 3.36
C PRO A 120 1.17 8.96 3.05
N GLN A 121 0.42 8.39 2.12
CA GLN A 121 0.62 7.01 1.70
C GLN A 121 1.80 6.88 0.75
N ARG A 122 2.54 5.76 0.88
CA ARG A 122 3.60 5.41 -0.04
C ARG A 122 3.01 5.06 -1.41
N PHE A 123 3.50 5.72 -2.45
CA PHE A 123 3.15 5.44 -3.84
C PHE A 123 4.38 5.06 -4.67
N TYR A 124 5.40 4.56 -4.04
CA TYR A 124 6.57 3.96 -4.69
C TYR A 124 6.74 2.52 -4.23
N GLU A 125 7.37 1.75 -5.08
CA GLU A 125 7.73 0.36 -4.83
C GLU A 125 9.25 0.23 -4.84
N LEU A 126 9.77 -0.93 -4.43
CA LEU A 126 11.20 -1.20 -4.47
C LEU A 126 11.49 -2.17 -5.61
N ASP A 127 12.38 -1.81 -6.52
CA ASP A 127 12.83 -2.68 -7.60
C ASP A 127 13.64 -3.89 -7.08
N ALA A 128 14.15 -4.73 -7.99
CA ALA A 128 14.98 -5.89 -7.65
C ALA A 128 16.32 -5.53 -6.95
N LYS A 129 16.74 -4.27 -7.02
CA LYS A 129 17.93 -3.73 -6.35
C LYS A 129 17.59 -2.93 -5.10
N ASN A 130 16.34 -3.03 -4.61
CA ASN A 130 15.79 -2.26 -3.49
C ASN A 130 15.86 -0.73 -3.69
N LYS A 131 15.79 -0.26 -4.93
CA LYS A 131 15.71 1.16 -5.23
C LYS A 131 14.25 1.58 -5.42
N PRO A 132 13.85 2.77 -4.93
CA PRO A 132 12.48 3.24 -5.10
C PRO A 132 12.19 3.58 -6.56
N ILE A 133 11.10 3.05 -7.05
CA ILE A 133 10.51 3.31 -8.37
C ILE A 133 9.02 3.55 -8.22
N HIS A 134 8.43 4.29 -9.14
CA HIS A 134 7.00 4.54 -9.18
C HIS A 134 6.49 4.72 -10.61
N TYR A 135 5.19 4.51 -10.80
CA TYR A 135 4.53 4.81 -12.05
C TYR A 135 4.08 6.29 -12.05
N ASP A 136 4.50 7.03 -13.06
CA ASP A 136 4.04 8.40 -13.27
C ASP A 136 2.83 8.41 -14.21
N THR A 137 1.67 8.72 -13.69
CA THR A 137 0.40 8.74 -14.42
C THR A 137 0.38 9.80 -15.53
N LYS A 138 1.12 10.89 -15.39
CA LYS A 138 1.19 11.97 -16.39
C LYS A 138 2.01 11.58 -17.62
N SER A 139 3.23 11.09 -17.42
CA SER A 139 4.09 10.65 -18.53
C SER A 139 3.84 9.22 -18.96
N LYS A 140 3.06 8.44 -18.19
CA LYS A 140 2.79 7.01 -18.40
C LYS A 140 4.07 6.16 -18.44
N THR A 141 5.04 6.52 -17.62
CA THR A 141 6.34 5.84 -17.54
C THR A 141 6.71 5.51 -16.10
N ILE A 142 7.60 4.52 -15.96
CA ILE A 142 8.21 4.19 -14.67
C ILE A 142 9.35 5.16 -14.41
N LYS A 143 9.37 5.78 -13.24
CA LYS A 143 10.40 6.72 -12.80
C LYS A 143 11.07 6.24 -11.52
N SER A 144 12.26 6.75 -11.26
CA SER A 144 13.01 6.49 -10.03
C SER A 144 12.71 7.55 -9.00
N GLY A 145 12.63 7.16 -7.74
CA GLY A 145 12.48 8.08 -6.60
C GLY A 145 11.34 7.71 -5.67
N LEU A 146 11.39 8.31 -4.49
CA LEU A 146 10.30 8.25 -3.53
C LEU A 146 9.10 9.04 -4.06
N LEU A 147 7.92 8.51 -3.88
CA LEU A 147 6.68 9.21 -4.18
C LEU A 147 5.66 8.90 -3.10
N TYR A 148 4.90 9.93 -2.70
CA TYR A 148 3.82 9.82 -1.72
C TYR A 148 2.55 10.41 -2.28
N THR A 149 1.41 9.91 -1.82
CA THR A 149 0.09 10.32 -2.27
C THR A 149 -0.89 10.42 -1.09
N ASN A 150 -2.12 10.80 -1.38
CA ASN A 150 -3.20 10.94 -0.42
C ASN A 150 -2.83 11.91 0.72
N ASN A 151 -2.38 13.12 0.35
CA ASN A 151 -2.01 14.15 1.31
C ASN A 151 -2.61 15.51 0.94
N GLY A 152 -3.43 16.05 1.83
CA GLY A 152 -3.91 17.42 1.79
C GLY A 152 -3.01 18.33 2.61
N PHE A 153 -2.19 19.15 1.96
CA PHE A 153 -1.23 20.02 2.67
C PHE A 153 -1.92 21.05 3.57
N TRP A 154 -3.11 21.48 3.21
CA TRP A 154 -3.90 22.39 4.03
C TRP A 154 -4.22 21.78 5.39
N ASP A 155 -4.57 20.50 5.43
CA ASP A 155 -4.91 19.79 6.68
C ASP A 155 -3.66 19.43 7.49
N THR A 156 -2.56 19.06 6.84
CA THR A 156 -1.43 18.40 7.49
C THR A 156 -0.28 19.35 7.87
N SER A 157 -0.15 20.49 7.20
CA SER A 157 1.02 21.36 7.33
C SER A 157 1.23 21.93 8.75
N LYS A 158 0.14 22.26 9.45
CA LYS A 158 0.17 22.84 10.81
C LYS A 158 -0.20 21.83 11.92
N THR A 159 -0.48 20.60 11.55
CA THR A 159 -0.96 19.55 12.45
C THR A 159 -0.03 18.34 12.43
N VAL A 160 -0.20 17.46 11.44
CA VAL A 160 0.51 16.17 11.34
C VAL A 160 2.01 16.36 11.19
N TYR A 161 2.48 17.27 10.32
CA TYR A 161 3.92 17.49 10.11
C TYR A 161 4.60 18.15 11.32
N ALA A 162 3.90 19.02 12.02
CA ALA A 162 4.40 19.56 13.28
C ALA A 162 4.58 18.44 14.32
N LEU A 163 3.63 17.52 14.40
CA LEU A 163 3.73 16.37 15.29
C LEU A 163 4.84 15.38 14.86
N PHE A 164 4.96 15.09 13.57
CA PHE A 164 6.06 14.25 13.06
C PHE A 164 7.45 14.85 13.34
N SER A 165 7.60 16.17 13.34
CA SER A 165 8.88 16.79 13.68
C SER A 165 9.35 16.46 15.11
N ILE A 166 8.42 16.10 15.99
CA ILE A 166 8.69 15.71 17.38
C ILE A 166 8.75 14.19 17.53
N LEU A 167 7.74 13.49 17.03
CA LEU A 167 7.55 12.06 17.29
C LEU A 167 8.29 11.15 16.31
N ALA A 168 8.45 11.59 15.06
CA ALA A 168 9.02 10.76 13.98
C ALA A 168 9.83 11.62 12.99
N PRO A 169 10.85 12.36 13.46
CA PRO A 169 11.61 13.27 12.61
C PRO A 169 12.28 12.58 11.43
N GLU A 170 12.56 11.29 11.52
CA GLU A 170 13.16 10.48 10.46
C GLU A 170 12.23 10.25 9.25
N LEU A 171 10.93 10.49 9.39
CA LEU A 171 9.96 10.39 8.27
C LEU A 171 9.96 11.65 7.40
N LEU A 172 10.17 12.82 7.99
CA LEU A 172 10.07 14.09 7.27
C LEU A 172 11.00 14.19 6.05
N PRO A 173 12.29 13.83 6.12
CA PRO A 173 13.16 13.87 4.95
C PRO A 173 12.66 12.98 3.81
N LYS A 174 12.04 11.84 4.12
CA LYS A 174 11.48 10.92 3.13
C LYS A 174 10.26 11.53 2.44
N PHE A 175 9.36 12.14 3.22
CA PHE A 175 8.19 12.82 2.68
C PHE A 175 8.59 14.02 1.81
N LEU A 176 9.51 14.85 2.30
CA LEU A 176 10.03 16.00 1.54
C LEU A 176 10.71 15.57 0.24
N ALA A 177 11.50 14.49 0.26
CA ALA A 177 12.09 13.93 -0.95
C ALA A 177 11.02 13.47 -1.94
N GLY A 178 9.94 12.84 -1.48
CA GLY A 178 8.82 12.44 -2.35
C GLY A 178 8.05 13.64 -2.93
N PHE A 179 7.84 14.69 -2.14
CA PHE A 179 7.20 15.92 -2.64
C PHE A 179 8.09 16.66 -3.63
N LEU A 180 9.41 16.66 -3.41
CA LEU A 180 10.37 17.21 -4.35
C LEU A 180 10.41 16.40 -5.66
N THR A 181 10.27 15.08 -5.59
CA THR A 181 10.10 14.23 -6.78
C THR A 181 8.87 14.66 -7.57
N SER A 182 7.72 14.85 -6.91
CA SER A 182 6.51 15.34 -7.58
C SER A 182 6.73 16.71 -8.24
N TYR A 183 7.39 17.64 -7.55
CA TYR A 183 7.73 18.94 -8.12
C TYR A 183 8.64 18.84 -9.35
N ASN A 184 9.70 18.04 -9.29
CA ASN A 184 10.64 17.86 -10.39
C ASN A 184 9.98 17.24 -11.63
N GLU A 185 8.96 16.43 -11.44
CA GLU A 185 8.24 15.77 -12.52
C GLU A 185 7.14 16.60 -13.15
N THR A 186 6.49 17.45 -12.36
CA THR A 186 5.31 18.21 -12.80
C THR A 186 5.57 19.70 -12.96
N GLY A 187 6.59 20.23 -12.29
CA GLY A 187 6.93 21.66 -12.27
C GLY A 187 6.20 22.47 -11.21
N PHE A 188 5.35 21.84 -10.37
CA PHE A 188 4.64 22.52 -9.28
C PHE A 188 4.34 21.56 -8.12
N LEU A 189 4.07 22.11 -6.94
CA LEU A 189 3.57 21.35 -5.80
C LEU A 189 2.04 21.43 -5.80
N PRO A 190 1.35 20.31 -5.91
CA PRO A 190 -0.11 20.29 -5.85
C PRO A 190 -0.60 20.64 -4.44
N ARG A 191 -1.79 21.23 -4.33
CA ARG A 191 -2.43 21.45 -3.02
C ARG A 191 -2.91 20.16 -2.37
N TRP A 192 -3.23 19.20 -3.18
CA TRP A 192 -3.63 17.85 -2.80
C TRP A 192 -2.86 16.84 -3.65
N LEU A 193 -2.27 15.85 -3.00
CA LEU A 193 -1.62 14.73 -3.68
C LEU A 193 -2.61 13.57 -3.78
N ALA A 194 -3.01 13.24 -4.99
CA ALA A 194 -3.75 12.04 -5.32
C ALA A 194 -2.96 11.18 -6.32
N PRO A 195 -3.22 9.88 -6.43
CA PRO A 195 -2.48 9.01 -7.36
C PRO A 195 -2.55 9.45 -8.82
N ASP A 196 -3.67 10.02 -9.22
CA ASP A 196 -4.05 10.43 -10.55
C ASP A 196 -3.92 11.95 -10.79
N GLU A 197 -3.92 12.75 -9.75
CA GLU A 197 -3.81 14.21 -9.81
C GLU A 197 -2.46 14.67 -9.24
N ARG A 198 -1.55 15.06 -10.13
CA ARG A 198 -0.26 15.64 -9.78
C ARG A 198 -0.03 16.98 -10.45
#